data_9276b8440c31795a597e2b76c00191ae
#
_entry.id   9276b8440c31795a597e2b76c00191ae
#
_cell.length_a   1.000
_cell.length_b   1.000
_cell.length_c   1.000
_cell.angle_alpha   90.00
_cell.angle_beta   90.00
_cell.angle_gamma   90.00
#
_symmetry.space_group_name_H-M   'P 1'
#
loop_
_entity.id
_entity.type
_entity.pdbx_description
1 polymer ?
#
loop_
_entity_poly.entity_id
_entity_poly.type
_entity_poly.pdbx_seq_one_letter_code
_entity_poly.pdbx_strand_id
1 'polypeptide(L)'
;MKTVIKVLLAVIILVLSYAIYESIMKPVRFDREKSLRYEGVVQALKDIRDAERLFRQHNKRYTANWDSLVNYMKTGTIPVVKMIPDPKDTTFTRSISDTIGRVAILDSLFGKRANFDINNLSIIPGSKGQKFELEAGKIDKGGLKVDVFEARAHNDVIREGLDSQLILNLNKGLEDINRFPGLKVGSMLEVTTDGNWE
;
A
#
# COMPACT_ATOMS: atom_id res chain seq x y z
N MET A 1 13.25 -61.77 9.35
CA MET A 1 13.96 -60.79 8.55
C MET A 1 13.09 -60.21 7.42
N LYS A 2 12.46 -61.01 6.52
CA LYS A 2 11.65 -60.49 5.38
C LYS A 2 10.49 -59.58 5.83
N THR A 3 9.80 -59.86 6.93
CA THR A 3 8.68 -59.05 7.43
C THR A 3 9.14 -57.73 8.00
N VAL A 4 10.26 -57.70 8.69
CA VAL A 4 10.85 -56.44 9.24
C VAL A 4 11.25 -55.50 8.13
N ILE A 5 11.84 -56.02 7.06
CA ILE A 5 12.20 -55.23 5.87
C ILE A 5 10.95 -54.63 5.20
N LYS A 6 9.86 -55.39 5.08
CA LYS A 6 8.60 -54.90 4.50
C LYS A 6 7.99 -53.77 5.33
N VAL A 7 8.00 -53.89 6.66
CA VAL A 7 7.51 -52.86 7.55
C VAL A 7 8.39 -51.62 7.46
N LEU A 8 9.71 -51.78 7.46
CA LEU A 8 10.65 -50.67 7.30
C LEU A 8 10.41 -49.91 5.97
N LEU A 9 10.26 -50.61 4.86
CA LEU A 9 9.97 -50.03 3.59
C LEU A 9 8.63 -49.28 3.57
N ALA A 10 7.59 -49.82 4.21
CA ALA A 10 6.29 -49.14 4.32
C ALA A 10 6.42 -47.82 5.09
N VAL A 11 7.19 -47.80 6.21
CA VAL A 11 7.46 -46.58 6.99
C VAL A 11 8.22 -45.55 6.14
N ILE A 12 9.25 -45.99 5.41
CA ILE A 12 10.02 -45.10 4.52
C ILE A 12 9.10 -44.47 3.47
N ILE A 13 8.23 -45.25 2.85
CA ILE A 13 7.27 -44.73 1.84
C ILE A 13 6.36 -43.67 2.46
N LEU A 14 5.83 -43.88 3.67
CA LEU A 14 4.99 -42.89 4.34
C LEU A 14 5.76 -41.60 4.65
N VAL A 15 6.99 -41.69 5.14
CA VAL A 15 7.83 -40.53 5.41
C VAL A 15 8.16 -39.77 4.14
N LEU A 16 8.51 -40.47 3.05
CA LEU A 16 8.78 -39.81 1.76
C LEU A 16 7.54 -39.17 1.18
N SER A 17 6.38 -39.84 1.26
CA SER A 17 5.11 -39.26 0.81
C SER A 17 4.74 -37.98 1.57
N TYR A 18 4.96 -37.96 2.88
CA TYR A 18 4.76 -36.77 3.69
C TYR A 18 5.76 -35.65 3.34
N ALA A 19 7.04 -35.99 3.13
CA ALA A 19 8.05 -35.03 2.72
C ALA A 19 7.74 -34.38 1.36
N ILE A 20 7.26 -35.18 0.39
CA ILE A 20 6.81 -34.66 -0.92
C ILE A 20 5.61 -33.74 -0.74
N TYR A 21 4.60 -34.17 0.03
CA TYR A 21 3.43 -33.34 0.32
C TYR A 21 3.81 -31.99 0.93
N GLU A 22 4.66 -32.00 1.96
CA GLU A 22 5.08 -30.76 2.62
C GLU A 22 5.93 -29.86 1.70
N SER A 23 6.77 -30.46 0.85
CA SER A 23 7.56 -29.72 -0.14
C SER A 23 6.69 -28.94 -1.13
N ILE A 24 5.55 -29.51 -1.53
CA ILE A 24 4.59 -28.87 -2.44
C ILE A 24 3.72 -27.84 -1.69
N MET A 25 3.29 -28.19 -0.47
CA MET A 25 2.35 -27.37 0.27
C MET A 25 2.97 -26.12 0.92
N LYS A 26 4.27 -26.16 1.25
CA LYS A 26 4.96 -24.99 1.82
C LYS A 26 4.87 -23.72 0.94
N PRO A 27 5.26 -23.75 -0.33
CA PRO A 27 5.16 -22.57 -1.19
C PRO A 27 3.70 -22.16 -1.43
N VAL A 28 2.76 -23.12 -1.52
CA VAL A 28 1.33 -22.80 -1.70
C VAL A 28 0.77 -22.04 -0.50
N ARG A 29 1.05 -22.51 0.72
CA ARG A 29 0.64 -21.80 1.95
C ARG A 29 1.29 -20.41 2.03
N PHE A 30 2.57 -20.31 1.70
CA PHE A 30 3.29 -19.05 1.67
C PHE A 30 2.65 -18.05 0.69
N ASP A 31 2.34 -18.47 -0.54
CA ASP A 31 1.73 -17.60 -1.55
C ASP A 31 0.31 -17.15 -1.16
N ARG A 32 -0.45 -17.99 -0.51
CA ARG A 32 -1.77 -17.65 0.03
C ARG A 32 -1.66 -16.58 1.11
N GLU A 33 -0.81 -16.80 2.11
CA GLU A 33 -0.59 -15.82 3.20
C GLU A 33 -0.01 -14.50 2.67
N LYS A 34 0.93 -14.58 1.72
CA LYS A 34 1.46 -13.42 1.01
C LYS A 34 0.36 -12.58 0.39
N SER A 35 -0.54 -13.21 -0.37
CA SER A 35 -1.61 -12.51 -1.07
C SER A 35 -2.54 -11.79 -0.10
N LEU A 36 -2.97 -12.46 0.98
CA LEU A 36 -3.83 -11.87 2.00
C LEU A 36 -3.18 -10.64 2.67
N ARG A 37 -1.89 -10.75 3.04
CA ARG A 37 -1.17 -9.63 3.65
C ARG A 37 -0.96 -8.48 2.67
N TYR A 38 -0.67 -8.80 1.41
CA TYR A 38 -0.50 -7.79 0.37
C TYR A 38 -1.78 -6.99 0.12
N GLU A 39 -2.94 -7.62 0.08
CA GLU A 39 -4.21 -6.92 -0.07
C GLU A 39 -4.40 -5.85 1.00
N GLY A 40 -4.14 -6.19 2.27
CA GLY A 40 -4.22 -5.23 3.37
C GLY A 40 -3.21 -4.07 3.23
N VAL A 41 -1.96 -4.37 2.86
CA VAL A 41 -0.91 -3.35 2.68
C VAL A 41 -1.19 -2.48 1.47
N VAL A 42 -1.63 -3.05 0.35
CA VAL A 42 -2.03 -2.31 -0.86
C VAL A 42 -3.18 -1.35 -0.54
N GLN A 43 -4.17 -1.79 0.24
CA GLN A 43 -5.26 -0.90 0.63
C GLN A 43 -4.76 0.26 1.50
N ALA A 44 -3.87 -0.01 2.47
CA ALA A 44 -3.27 1.03 3.30
C ALA A 44 -2.42 2.02 2.46
N LEU A 45 -1.64 1.53 1.49
CA LEU A 45 -0.88 2.39 0.58
C LEU A 45 -1.77 3.24 -0.33
N LYS A 46 -2.92 2.72 -0.78
CA LYS A 46 -3.93 3.52 -1.50
C LYS A 46 -4.50 4.63 -0.61
N ASP A 47 -4.75 4.33 0.66
CA ASP A 47 -5.26 5.31 1.62
C ASP A 47 -4.22 6.42 1.87
N ILE A 48 -2.94 6.07 1.99
CA ILE A 48 -1.83 7.03 2.10
C ILE A 48 -1.74 7.89 0.84
N ARG A 49 -1.84 7.28 -0.36
CA ARG A 49 -1.85 8.00 -1.63
C ARG A 49 -2.95 9.05 -1.70
N ASP A 50 -4.15 8.68 -1.32
CA ASP A 50 -5.29 9.58 -1.36
C ASP A 50 -5.17 10.70 -0.31
N ALA A 51 -4.65 10.39 0.88
CA ALA A 51 -4.34 11.37 1.91
C ALA A 51 -3.27 12.37 1.44
N GLU A 52 -2.18 11.90 0.85
CA GLU A 52 -1.10 12.74 0.33
C GLU A 52 -1.55 13.61 -0.85
N ARG A 53 -2.38 13.07 -1.75
CA ARG A 53 -2.96 13.83 -2.86
C ARG A 53 -3.81 15.01 -2.35
N LEU A 54 -4.65 14.78 -1.34
CA LEU A 54 -5.43 15.85 -0.72
C LEU A 54 -4.57 16.84 0.04
N PHE A 55 -3.58 16.36 0.77
CA PHE A 55 -2.62 17.22 1.45
C PHE A 55 -1.92 18.16 0.47
N ARG A 56 -1.45 17.64 -0.68
CA ARG A 56 -0.84 18.43 -1.75
C ARG A 56 -1.81 19.43 -2.37
N GLN A 57 -3.05 19.04 -2.58
CA GLN A 57 -4.06 19.93 -3.18
C GLN A 57 -4.24 21.20 -2.33
N HIS A 58 -4.21 21.07 -1.01
CA HIS A 58 -4.39 22.16 -0.08
C HIS A 58 -3.08 22.91 0.22
N ASN A 59 -2.01 22.18 0.52
CA ASN A 59 -0.73 22.75 0.98
C ASN A 59 0.29 22.97 -0.14
N LYS A 60 -0.04 22.61 -1.39
CA LYS A 60 0.81 22.72 -2.60
C LYS A 60 2.13 21.97 -2.50
N ARG A 61 2.22 20.97 -1.60
CA ARG A 61 3.37 20.09 -1.41
C ARG A 61 2.93 18.79 -0.77
N TYR A 62 3.71 17.74 -0.93
CA TYR A 62 3.59 16.50 -0.14
C TYR A 62 4.28 16.64 1.22
N THR A 63 4.03 15.71 2.15
CA THR A 63 4.68 15.69 3.45
C THR A 63 5.36 14.35 3.72
N ALA A 64 6.55 14.39 4.36
CA ALA A 64 7.23 13.21 4.90
C ALA A 64 6.89 12.98 6.39
N ASN A 65 6.05 13.83 6.98
CA ASN A 65 5.76 13.79 8.41
C ASN A 65 4.37 13.23 8.67
N TRP A 66 4.31 12.07 9.33
CA TRP A 66 3.07 11.38 9.68
C TRP A 66 2.14 12.21 10.55
N ASP A 67 2.69 12.94 11.55
CA ASP A 67 1.88 13.72 12.46
C ASP A 67 1.20 14.88 11.73
N SER A 68 1.90 15.50 10.78
CA SER A 68 1.35 16.56 9.93
C SER A 68 0.22 16.02 9.03
N LEU A 69 0.43 14.84 8.42
CA LEU A 69 -0.56 14.21 7.56
C LEU A 69 -1.81 13.81 8.35
N VAL A 70 -1.63 13.11 9.47
CA VAL A 70 -2.72 12.64 10.33
C VAL A 70 -3.50 13.83 10.91
N ASN A 71 -2.81 14.86 11.39
CA ASN A 71 -3.46 16.06 11.93
C ASN A 71 -4.28 16.78 10.86
N TYR A 72 -3.72 16.94 9.65
CA TYR A 72 -4.44 17.51 8.52
C TYR A 72 -5.70 16.71 8.18
N MET A 73 -5.63 15.39 8.17
CA MET A 73 -6.77 14.52 7.90
C MET A 73 -7.86 14.63 8.96
N LYS A 74 -7.48 14.84 10.24
CA LYS A 74 -8.43 15.01 11.36
C LYS A 74 -9.13 16.35 11.36
N THR A 75 -8.40 17.42 11.05
CA THR A 75 -8.90 18.81 11.20
C THR A 75 -9.33 19.45 9.89
N GLY A 76 -8.89 18.89 8.77
CA GLY A 76 -9.14 19.46 7.45
C GLY A 76 -10.59 19.27 6.97
N THR A 77 -11.03 20.23 6.15
CA THR A 77 -12.34 20.18 5.50
C THR A 77 -12.22 20.44 4.00
N ILE A 78 -13.06 19.79 3.22
CA ILE A 78 -13.16 19.98 1.77
C ILE A 78 -14.42 20.80 1.47
N PRO A 79 -14.32 21.88 0.65
CA PRO A 79 -15.50 22.60 0.20
C PRO A 79 -16.31 21.72 -0.75
N VAL A 80 -17.60 21.63 -0.50
CA VAL A 80 -18.55 21.03 -1.45
C VAL A 80 -19.01 22.13 -2.39
N VAL A 81 -18.61 22.04 -3.64
CA VAL A 81 -18.95 23.03 -4.67
C VAL A 81 -20.03 22.48 -5.61
N LYS A 82 -21.06 23.29 -5.83
CA LYS A 82 -22.05 23.06 -6.87
C LYS A 82 -21.64 23.86 -8.11
N MET A 83 -21.46 23.18 -9.23
CA MET A 83 -21.26 23.82 -10.51
C MET A 83 -22.63 24.23 -11.09
N ILE A 84 -22.82 25.51 -11.30
CA ILE A 84 -24.05 26.08 -11.91
C ILE A 84 -23.63 26.70 -13.23
N PRO A 85 -24.35 26.46 -14.34
CA PRO A 85 -24.07 27.15 -15.58
C PRO A 85 -24.14 28.67 -15.37
N ASP A 86 -23.17 29.40 -15.95
CA ASP A 86 -23.19 30.89 -15.85
C ASP A 86 -24.41 31.43 -16.58
N PRO A 87 -25.34 32.11 -15.89
CA PRO A 87 -26.52 32.69 -16.52
C PRO A 87 -26.22 33.75 -17.62
N LYS A 88 -24.99 34.27 -17.62
CA LYS A 88 -24.53 35.25 -18.61
C LYS A 88 -23.84 34.60 -19.81
N ASP A 89 -23.57 33.30 -19.76
CA ASP A 89 -22.96 32.58 -20.87
C ASP A 89 -24.01 31.85 -21.71
N THR A 90 -24.35 32.44 -22.85
CA THR A 90 -25.28 31.86 -23.81
C THR A 90 -24.73 30.64 -24.54
N THR A 91 -23.42 30.37 -24.42
CA THR A 91 -22.75 29.22 -25.08
C THR A 91 -22.65 27.99 -24.17
N PHE A 92 -23.07 28.10 -22.91
CA PHE A 92 -23.02 27.02 -21.87
C PHE A 92 -21.61 26.42 -21.66
N THR A 93 -20.57 27.18 -21.94
CA THR A 93 -19.17 26.74 -21.79
C THR A 93 -18.59 27.12 -20.44
N ARG A 94 -19.20 28.09 -19.72
CA ARG A 94 -18.74 28.56 -18.40
C ARG A 94 -19.64 28.05 -17.28
N SER A 95 -19.06 27.62 -16.21
CA SER A 95 -19.76 27.29 -14.96
C SER A 95 -19.23 28.13 -13.80
N ILE A 96 -20.13 28.55 -12.94
CA ILE A 96 -19.82 29.21 -11.68
C ILE A 96 -19.81 28.16 -10.60
N SER A 97 -18.73 28.13 -9.78
CA SER A 97 -18.62 27.26 -8.62
C SER A 97 -19.19 27.95 -7.39
N ASP A 98 -20.31 27.46 -6.88
CA ASP A 98 -20.89 27.93 -5.63
C ASP A 98 -20.58 26.93 -4.51
N THR A 99 -20.04 27.43 -3.38
CA THR A 99 -19.69 26.60 -2.23
C THR A 99 -20.90 26.43 -1.35
N ILE A 100 -21.55 25.26 -1.40
CA ILE A 100 -22.77 24.95 -0.66
C ILE A 100 -22.53 24.41 0.76
N GLY A 101 -21.29 24.02 1.07
CA GLY A 101 -20.95 23.47 2.40
C GLY A 101 -19.50 23.05 2.51
N ARG A 102 -19.15 22.49 3.66
CA ARG A 102 -17.83 21.86 3.92
C ARG A 102 -18.04 20.50 4.56
N VAL A 103 -17.26 19.51 4.14
CA VAL A 103 -17.28 18.14 4.68
C VAL A 103 -15.90 17.85 5.26
N ALA A 104 -15.85 17.17 6.41
CA ALA A 104 -14.60 16.71 6.98
C ALA A 104 -13.87 15.76 6.00
N ILE A 105 -12.56 15.90 5.89
CA ILE A 105 -11.75 15.04 4.99
C ILE A 105 -11.93 13.57 5.34
N LEU A 106 -11.94 13.23 6.62
CA LEU A 106 -12.15 11.86 7.10
C LEU A 106 -13.46 11.27 6.58
N ASP A 107 -14.55 12.03 6.68
CA ASP A 107 -15.87 11.56 6.25
C ASP A 107 -15.93 11.41 4.72
N SER A 108 -15.25 12.29 4.00
CA SER A 108 -15.22 12.26 2.53
C SER A 108 -14.45 11.05 1.99
N LEU A 109 -13.29 10.72 2.57
CA LEU A 109 -12.44 9.62 2.10
C LEU A 109 -12.80 8.27 2.72
N PHE A 110 -13.07 8.25 4.02
CA PHE A 110 -13.14 7.03 4.80
C PHE A 110 -14.48 6.81 5.49
N GLY A 111 -15.42 7.75 5.39
CA GLY A 111 -16.73 7.70 6.06
C GLY A 111 -17.59 6.47 5.70
N LYS A 112 -17.30 5.81 4.57
CA LYS A 112 -17.97 4.57 4.16
C LYS A 112 -17.37 3.31 4.80
N ARG A 113 -16.24 3.42 5.50
CA ARG A 113 -15.55 2.29 6.12
C ARG A 113 -15.85 2.25 7.61
N ALA A 114 -16.60 1.24 8.03
CA ALA A 114 -16.74 0.92 9.45
C ALA A 114 -15.34 0.54 10.00
N ASN A 115 -14.98 1.09 11.16
CA ASN A 115 -13.72 0.79 11.88
C ASN A 115 -12.42 1.33 11.25
N PHE A 116 -12.48 2.35 10.40
CA PHE A 116 -11.26 3.03 9.95
C PHE A 116 -10.72 3.96 11.05
N ASP A 117 -9.51 3.70 11.52
CA ASP A 117 -8.82 4.56 12.47
C ASP A 117 -7.64 5.26 11.79
N ILE A 118 -7.75 6.57 11.66
CA ILE A 118 -6.71 7.42 11.05
C ILE A 118 -5.36 7.35 11.78
N ASN A 119 -5.34 7.03 13.08
CA ASN A 119 -4.10 6.90 13.84
C ASN A 119 -3.27 5.70 13.33
N ASN A 120 -3.92 4.71 12.75
CA ASN A 120 -3.28 3.52 12.20
C ASN A 120 -2.83 3.70 10.74
N LEU A 121 -3.07 4.86 10.11
CA LEU A 121 -2.69 5.11 8.71
C LEU A 121 -1.19 4.90 8.46
N SER A 122 -0.35 5.22 9.44
CA SER A 122 1.10 5.04 9.33
C SER A 122 1.57 3.61 9.58
N ILE A 123 0.72 2.72 10.12
CA ILE A 123 1.10 1.38 10.57
C ILE A 123 0.89 0.38 9.43
N ILE A 124 1.90 -0.44 9.18
CA ILE A 124 1.81 -1.52 8.19
C ILE A 124 0.88 -2.62 8.73
N PRO A 125 -0.21 -2.93 8.01
CA PRO A 125 -1.14 -3.98 8.43
C PRO A 125 -0.46 -5.33 8.62
N GLY A 126 -0.74 -5.98 9.75
CA GLY A 126 -0.15 -7.27 10.10
C GLY A 126 1.28 -7.22 10.65
N SER A 127 1.87 -6.04 10.77
CA SER A 127 3.15 -5.85 11.46
C SER A 127 2.95 -5.65 12.96
N LYS A 128 4.02 -5.78 13.75
CA LYS A 128 4.02 -5.48 15.20
C LYS A 128 4.09 -3.98 15.49
N GLY A 129 3.32 -3.16 14.75
CA GLY A 129 3.32 -1.71 14.91
C GLY A 129 4.42 -0.97 14.12
N GLN A 130 5.05 -1.63 13.15
CA GLN A 130 6.01 -0.99 12.27
C GLN A 130 5.28 -0.03 11.31
N LYS A 131 5.91 1.11 11.05
CA LYS A 131 5.35 2.16 10.21
C LYS A 131 5.87 2.04 8.78
N PHE A 132 5.05 2.50 7.84
CA PHE A 132 5.52 2.76 6.48
C PHE A 132 6.62 3.82 6.50
N GLU A 133 7.60 3.64 5.64
CA GLU A 133 8.57 4.70 5.35
C GLU A 133 7.89 5.69 4.42
N LEU A 134 7.86 6.97 4.81
CA LEU A 134 7.25 8.05 4.05
C LEU A 134 8.31 9.10 3.74
N GLU A 135 8.50 9.36 2.46
CA GLU A 135 9.41 10.38 1.95
C GLU A 135 8.67 11.35 1.05
N ALA A 136 9.06 12.60 1.07
CA ALA A 136 8.54 13.63 0.18
C ALA A 136 9.64 14.62 -0.20
N GLY A 137 9.60 15.08 -1.44
CA GLY A 137 10.63 15.97 -1.95
C GLY A 137 10.23 16.61 -3.27
N LYS A 138 11.23 17.17 -3.96
CA LYS A 138 11.07 17.76 -5.29
C LYS A 138 12.10 17.17 -6.22
N ILE A 139 11.67 16.80 -7.40
CA ILE A 139 12.56 16.39 -8.48
C ILE A 139 12.50 17.39 -9.63
N ASP A 140 13.60 17.53 -10.34
CA ASP A 140 13.65 18.34 -11.55
C ASP A 140 13.30 17.47 -12.76
N LYS A 141 12.27 17.87 -13.49
CA LYS A 141 11.88 17.20 -14.73
C LYS A 141 11.76 18.26 -15.84
N GLY A 142 12.79 18.33 -16.67
CA GLY A 142 12.84 19.28 -17.79
C GLY A 142 12.88 20.74 -17.37
N GLY A 143 13.58 21.08 -16.26
CA GLY A 143 13.67 22.43 -15.72
C GLY A 143 12.51 22.83 -14.79
N LEU A 144 11.53 21.94 -14.58
CA LEU A 144 10.40 22.17 -13.66
C LEU A 144 10.59 21.36 -12.39
N LYS A 145 10.55 22.04 -11.24
CA LYS A 145 10.55 21.39 -9.92
C LYS A 145 9.15 20.86 -9.61
N VAL A 146 9.02 19.54 -9.58
CA VAL A 146 7.76 18.85 -9.30
C VAL A 146 7.82 18.19 -7.93
N ASP A 147 6.77 18.40 -7.12
CA ASP A 147 6.66 17.72 -5.84
C ASP A 147 6.34 16.23 -6.05
N VAL A 148 7.05 15.38 -5.33
CA VAL A 148 6.90 13.92 -5.33
C VAL A 148 6.86 13.40 -3.91
N PHE A 149 6.32 12.20 -3.75
CA PHE A 149 6.36 11.44 -2.50
C PHE A 149 6.54 9.96 -2.80
N GLU A 150 7.01 9.21 -1.83
CA GLU A 150 7.06 7.76 -1.85
C GLU A 150 6.68 7.24 -0.47
N ALA A 151 5.72 6.30 -0.42
CA ALA A 151 5.45 5.53 0.79
C ALA A 151 5.74 4.07 0.50
N ARG A 152 6.53 3.39 1.37
CA ARG A 152 7.00 2.03 1.12
C ARG A 152 6.99 1.15 2.37
N ALA A 153 6.83 -0.16 2.12
CA ALA A 153 6.95 -1.21 3.11
C ALA A 153 7.76 -2.37 2.54
N HIS A 154 8.83 -2.78 3.25
CA HIS A 154 9.69 -3.89 2.83
C HIS A 154 9.01 -5.24 3.09
N ASN A 155 9.29 -6.23 2.25
CA ASN A 155 8.73 -7.58 2.39
C ASN A 155 9.04 -8.25 3.72
N ASP A 156 10.19 -7.97 4.30
CA ASP A 156 10.59 -8.55 5.59
C ASP A 156 9.63 -8.13 6.71
N VAL A 157 9.11 -6.89 6.62
CA VAL A 157 8.11 -6.38 7.56
C VAL A 157 6.72 -6.94 7.26
N ILE A 158 6.31 -6.88 6.00
CA ILE A 158 4.97 -7.35 5.57
C ILE A 158 4.78 -8.84 5.89
N ARG A 159 5.85 -9.62 5.83
CA ARG A 159 5.83 -11.08 5.95
C ARG A 159 6.50 -11.60 7.20
N GLU A 160 6.67 -10.76 8.19
CA GLU A 160 7.22 -11.17 9.46
C GLU A 160 6.52 -12.45 10.00
N GLY A 161 7.31 -13.46 10.37
CA GLY A 161 6.82 -14.74 10.87
C GLY A 161 6.47 -15.80 9.81
N LEU A 162 6.63 -15.51 8.52
CA LEU A 162 6.59 -16.50 7.45
C LEU A 162 7.97 -17.14 7.24
N ASP A 163 8.04 -18.14 6.35
CA ASP A 163 9.29 -18.84 6.04
C ASP A 163 10.34 -17.86 5.49
N SER A 164 11.43 -17.70 6.25
CA SER A 164 12.49 -16.72 5.95
C SER A 164 13.23 -17.01 4.64
N GLN A 165 13.38 -18.30 4.28
CA GLN A 165 14.04 -18.68 3.03
C GLN A 165 13.20 -18.28 1.82
N LEU A 166 11.88 -18.45 1.90
CA LEU A 166 10.97 -18.05 0.82
C LEU A 166 10.91 -16.52 0.70
N ILE A 167 10.98 -15.79 1.81
CA ILE A 167 11.07 -14.32 1.80
C ILE A 167 12.38 -13.88 1.14
N LEU A 168 13.50 -14.47 1.52
CA LEU A 168 14.81 -14.15 0.95
C LEU A 168 14.85 -14.41 -0.57
N ASN A 169 14.35 -15.56 -1.01
CA ASN A 169 14.31 -15.91 -2.42
C ASN A 169 13.45 -14.92 -3.22
N LEU A 170 12.33 -14.51 -2.65
CA LEU A 170 11.45 -13.53 -3.30
C LEU A 170 12.12 -12.16 -3.40
N ASN A 171 12.75 -11.68 -2.31
CA ASN A 171 13.43 -10.38 -2.31
C ASN A 171 14.57 -10.37 -3.33
N LYS A 172 15.40 -11.40 -3.35
CA LYS A 172 16.45 -11.54 -4.37
C LYS A 172 15.89 -11.53 -5.78
N GLY A 173 14.82 -12.27 -6.05
CA GLY A 173 14.19 -12.27 -7.37
C GLY A 173 13.65 -10.90 -7.81
N LEU A 174 13.27 -10.03 -6.87
CA LEU A 174 12.88 -8.65 -7.16
C LEU A 174 14.11 -7.76 -7.36
N GLU A 175 15.13 -7.89 -6.53
CA GLU A 175 16.40 -7.14 -6.61
C GLU A 175 17.14 -7.43 -7.91
N ASP A 176 17.19 -8.68 -8.35
CA ASP A 176 17.84 -9.11 -9.60
C ASP A 176 17.25 -8.42 -10.85
N ILE A 177 16.00 -7.98 -10.78
CA ILE A 177 15.33 -7.21 -11.84
C ILE A 177 15.20 -5.72 -11.50
N ASN A 178 16.01 -5.22 -10.56
CA ASN A 178 16.01 -3.84 -10.07
C ASN A 178 14.65 -3.33 -9.59
N ARG A 179 13.83 -4.21 -9.00
CA ARG A 179 12.57 -3.83 -8.35
C ARG A 179 12.74 -3.76 -6.84
N PHE A 180 12.02 -2.84 -6.24
CA PHE A 180 11.97 -2.72 -4.78
C PHE A 180 11.42 -4.01 -4.15
N PRO A 181 12.12 -4.62 -3.18
CA PRO A 181 11.70 -5.86 -2.52
C PRO A 181 10.60 -5.60 -1.48
N GLY A 182 9.46 -5.14 -1.94
CA GLY A 182 8.33 -4.75 -1.11
C GLY A 182 7.21 -4.11 -1.91
N LEU A 183 6.30 -3.48 -1.20
CA LEU A 183 5.22 -2.69 -1.77
C LEU A 183 5.50 -1.19 -1.56
N LYS A 184 5.30 -0.41 -2.59
CA LYS A 184 5.45 1.04 -2.55
C LYS A 184 4.45 1.75 -3.43
N VAL A 185 4.14 3.00 -3.09
CA VAL A 185 3.31 3.92 -3.87
C VAL A 185 4.04 5.24 -4.05
N GLY A 186 3.95 5.79 -5.23
CA GLY A 186 4.73 6.97 -5.62
C GLY A 186 6.19 6.66 -5.92
N SER A 187 6.98 7.68 -6.18
CA SER A 187 8.42 7.56 -6.45
C SER A 187 9.14 8.85 -6.13
N MET A 188 10.35 8.71 -5.53
CA MET A 188 11.27 9.85 -5.34
C MET A 188 12.14 10.12 -6.58
N LEU A 189 12.06 9.27 -7.61
CA LEU A 189 12.84 9.37 -8.86
C LEU A 189 11.98 9.79 -10.05
N GLU A 190 10.68 9.50 -10.02
CA GLU A 190 9.75 9.73 -11.12
C GLU A 190 8.50 10.48 -10.64
N VAL A 191 7.89 11.26 -11.55
CA VAL A 191 6.62 11.93 -11.28
C VAL A 191 5.48 10.94 -11.48
N THR A 192 5.30 10.05 -10.51
CA THR A 192 4.18 9.12 -10.46
C THR A 192 3.62 9.03 -9.04
N THR A 193 2.36 8.67 -8.96
CA THR A 193 1.67 8.34 -7.70
C THR A 193 1.12 6.92 -7.73
N ASP A 194 1.55 6.11 -8.70
CA ASP A 194 1.07 4.74 -8.89
C ASP A 194 1.77 3.79 -7.93
N GLY A 195 1.15 2.67 -7.66
CA GLY A 195 1.74 1.60 -6.87
C GLY A 195 2.54 0.64 -7.74
N ASN A 196 3.59 0.01 -7.18
CA ASN A 196 4.37 -0.99 -7.91
C ASN A 196 3.64 -2.32 -8.14
N TRP A 197 2.38 -2.41 -7.75
CA TRP A 197 1.47 -3.53 -8.00
C TRP A 197 0.47 -3.26 -9.14
N GLU A 198 0.41 -2.03 -9.65
CA GLU A 198 -0.47 -1.60 -10.75
C GLU A 198 0.07 -1.97 -12.14
#